data_e4faa505945cb02ea11199ba681e53ba
#
_entry.id   e4faa505945cb02ea11199ba681e53ba
#
_cell.length_a   1.000
_cell.length_b   1.000
_cell.length_c   1.000
_cell.angle_alpha   90.00
_cell.angle_beta   90.00
_cell.angle_gamma   90.00
#
_symmetry.space_group_name_H-M   'P 1'
#
loop_
_entity.id
_entity.type
_entity.pdbx_description
1 polymer ?
#
loop_
_entity_poly.entity_id
_entity_poly.type
_entity_poly.pdbx_seq_one_letter_code
_entity_poly.pdbx_strand_id
1 'polypeptide(L)'
;MISAPNCLEMMNNKGFLMSDDKRANSMRGRVLICAGSDSGGGAGVQADIKTVTALGAFAATAITAVTAQNTKGVFGVFDIPIAFIRQQITVVLEDIGADVIKTGMLHKAEVIMTVAEALEEQGNKISLVVDPVMVAKGGHSLLQTNAIDALKSELICKADVLTPNIPEAEVLTGTQITTVDDMRRAGELLLNMGPKAVLIKGGHLSEDILTDILLSQSGEKTYSSPRLETVHTHGTGCSLASAIAAGIAQGQKIDTATERARKYVFDAISTAPGLGEGHGPLNHAHPLVKE
;
A
#
# COMPACT_ATOMS: atom_id res chain seq x y z
N MET A 1 10.51 58.16 24.96
CA MET A 1 9.63 56.99 25.07
C MET A 1 9.08 56.71 23.68
N ILE A 2 9.66 55.79 22.96
CA ILE A 2 9.23 55.37 21.61
C ILE A 2 8.32 54.17 21.82
N SER A 3 7.02 54.31 21.55
CA SER A 3 6.03 53.23 21.67
C SER A 3 6.25 52.22 20.56
N ALA A 4 6.35 50.95 20.92
CA ALA A 4 6.41 49.83 19.98
C ALA A 4 5.07 49.72 19.23
N PRO A 5 5.06 49.45 17.92
CA PRO A 5 3.85 49.28 17.15
C PRO A 5 3.13 47.97 17.53
N ASN A 6 1.81 48.06 17.62
CA ASN A 6 0.91 47.00 18.06
C ASN A 6 0.92 45.82 17.05
N CYS A 7 1.18 44.64 17.53
CA CYS A 7 1.31 43.41 16.72
C CYS A 7 0.02 43.06 15.95
N LEU A 8 -1.12 43.65 16.28
CA LEU A 8 -2.42 43.44 15.62
C LEU A 8 -2.59 44.19 14.29
N GLU A 9 -1.86 45.28 14.06
CA GLU A 9 -1.98 46.06 12.80
C GLU A 9 -1.14 45.47 11.64
N MET A 10 -0.19 44.61 11.92
CA MET A 10 0.60 43.96 10.86
C MET A 10 -0.08 42.75 10.21
N MET A 11 -1.21 42.25 10.73
CA MET A 11 -1.92 41.09 10.19
C MET A 11 -3.01 41.41 9.17
N ASN A 12 -3.34 42.69 8.92
CA ASN A 12 -4.54 43.06 8.14
C ASN A 12 -4.27 43.52 6.71
N ASN A 13 -3.09 43.35 6.14
CA ASN A 13 -2.87 43.82 4.76
C ASN A 13 -1.90 42.99 3.93
N LYS A 14 -2.10 41.68 3.87
CA LYS A 14 -1.71 40.83 2.71
C LYS A 14 -2.74 39.71 2.63
N GLY A 15 -3.78 39.90 1.82
CA GLY A 15 -4.57 38.81 1.33
C GLY A 15 -3.60 37.80 0.65
N PHE A 16 -3.33 36.72 1.33
CA PHE A 16 -2.51 35.60 0.80
C PHE A 16 -3.37 34.86 -0.22
N LEU A 17 -3.65 35.54 -1.37
CA LEU A 17 -4.13 34.87 -2.55
C LEU A 17 -2.99 33.94 -3.03
N MET A 18 -3.10 32.68 -2.68
CA MET A 18 -2.24 31.68 -3.30
C MET A 18 -2.46 31.76 -4.81
N SER A 19 -1.41 32.10 -5.56
CA SER A 19 -1.43 32.09 -7.02
C SER A 19 -1.84 30.70 -7.52
N ASP A 20 -2.52 30.62 -8.65
CA ASP A 20 -2.94 29.34 -9.27
C ASP A 20 -1.76 28.37 -9.49
N ASP A 21 -0.54 28.87 -9.62
CA ASP A 21 0.70 28.10 -9.71
C ASP A 21 1.03 27.33 -8.40
N LYS A 22 0.61 27.84 -7.23
CA LYS A 22 0.76 27.11 -5.95
C LYS A 22 -0.30 26.01 -5.76
N ARG A 23 -1.44 26.09 -6.46
CA ARG A 23 -2.44 25.00 -6.49
C ARG A 23 -1.99 23.83 -7.35
N ALA A 24 -1.12 24.05 -8.35
CA ALA A 24 -0.55 22.99 -9.17
C ALA A 24 0.32 22.00 -8.38
N ASN A 25 0.84 22.45 -7.21
CA ASN A 25 1.66 21.62 -6.30
C ASN A 25 0.89 21.16 -5.06
N SER A 26 -0.45 21.26 -5.07
CA SER A 26 -1.29 20.76 -3.98
C SER A 26 -1.32 19.23 -3.96
N MET A 27 -1.31 18.65 -2.76
CA MET A 27 -1.52 17.22 -2.53
C MET A 27 -2.82 16.77 -3.21
N ARG A 28 -2.74 15.75 -4.09
CA ARG A 28 -3.87 15.24 -4.86
C ARG A 28 -4.13 13.78 -4.53
N GLY A 29 -5.39 13.45 -4.33
CA GLY A 29 -5.84 12.10 -3.99
C GLY A 29 -5.67 11.78 -2.51
N ARG A 30 -6.63 11.04 -1.96
CA ARG A 30 -6.70 10.64 -0.55
C ARG A 30 -6.71 9.12 -0.50
N VAL A 31 -5.77 8.55 0.23
CA VAL A 31 -5.67 7.10 0.45
C VAL A 31 -5.92 6.81 1.92
N LEU A 32 -6.97 6.04 2.22
CA LEU A 32 -7.18 5.46 3.54
C LEU A 32 -6.47 4.10 3.58
N ILE A 33 -5.51 3.95 4.47
CA ILE A 33 -4.69 2.75 4.66
C ILE A 33 -5.25 1.96 5.83
N CYS A 34 -5.78 0.75 5.57
CA CYS A 34 -6.21 -0.20 6.58
C CYS A 34 -5.15 -1.30 6.71
N ALA A 35 -4.25 -1.19 7.69
CA ALA A 35 -3.13 -2.12 7.83
C ALA A 35 -2.54 -2.13 9.24
N GLY A 36 -1.69 -3.12 9.52
CA GLY A 36 -0.91 -3.20 10.74
C GLY A 36 0.23 -2.18 10.77
N SER A 37 0.67 -1.83 11.98
CA SER A 37 1.81 -0.94 12.24
C SER A 37 3.09 -1.75 12.36
N ASP A 38 4.17 -1.31 11.70
CA ASP A 38 5.53 -1.81 11.86
C ASP A 38 6.36 -0.79 12.65
N SER A 39 6.71 -1.12 13.91
CA SER A 39 7.50 -0.23 14.77
C SER A 39 8.90 0.05 14.21
N GLY A 40 9.47 -0.84 13.39
CA GLY A 40 10.72 -0.63 12.67
C GLY A 40 10.61 0.36 11.52
N GLY A 41 9.37 0.68 11.10
CA GLY A 41 9.08 1.72 10.12
C GLY A 41 9.35 1.34 8.67
N GLY A 42 9.72 0.08 8.39
CA GLY A 42 10.07 -0.40 7.04
C GLY A 42 8.89 -0.92 6.23
N ALA A 43 7.82 -1.36 6.90
CA ALA A 43 6.60 -1.91 6.28
C ALA A 43 5.35 -1.33 6.94
N GLY A 44 4.19 -1.97 6.74
CA GLY A 44 2.92 -1.60 7.34
C GLY A 44 2.52 -0.16 7.06
N VAL A 45 1.69 0.41 7.93
CA VAL A 45 1.19 1.80 7.76
C VAL A 45 2.31 2.83 7.66
N GLN A 46 3.48 2.58 8.25
CA GLN A 46 4.62 3.50 8.18
C GLN A 46 5.20 3.58 6.77
N ALA A 47 5.43 2.44 6.11
CA ALA A 47 5.86 2.41 4.72
C ALA A 47 4.79 2.99 3.79
N ASP A 48 3.53 2.67 4.07
CA ASP A 48 2.38 3.14 3.30
C ASP A 48 2.26 4.68 3.34
N ILE A 49 2.28 5.28 4.54
CA ILE A 49 2.24 6.74 4.72
C ILE A 49 3.41 7.41 3.99
N LYS A 50 4.64 6.91 4.21
CA LYS A 50 5.84 7.45 3.56
C LYS A 50 5.71 7.43 2.04
N THR A 51 5.25 6.30 1.47
CA THR A 51 5.09 6.11 0.03
C THR A 51 4.02 7.04 -0.55
N VAL A 52 2.83 7.05 0.04
CA VAL A 52 1.71 7.88 -0.42
C VAL A 52 2.10 9.37 -0.38
N THR A 53 2.74 9.80 0.72
CA THR A 53 3.19 11.19 0.90
C THR A 53 4.30 11.56 -0.08
N ALA A 54 5.31 10.69 -0.27
CA ALA A 54 6.40 10.93 -1.22
C ALA A 54 5.90 11.05 -2.67
N LEU A 55 4.78 10.41 -2.99
CA LEU A 55 4.11 10.48 -4.30
C LEU A 55 3.07 11.61 -4.41
N GLY A 56 2.97 12.49 -3.40
CA GLY A 56 2.14 13.70 -3.44
C GLY A 56 0.65 13.47 -3.16
N ALA A 57 0.27 12.34 -2.54
CA ALA A 57 -1.10 12.08 -2.10
C ALA A 57 -1.24 12.19 -0.56
N PHE A 58 -2.46 12.38 -0.07
CA PHE A 58 -2.77 12.40 1.35
C PHE A 58 -2.96 10.97 1.87
N ALA A 59 -2.31 10.64 2.99
CA ALA A 59 -2.43 9.36 3.66
C ALA A 59 -3.19 9.51 4.98
N ALA A 60 -4.34 8.83 5.10
CA ALA A 60 -5.02 8.57 6.35
C ALA A 60 -4.88 7.09 6.73
N THR A 61 -5.07 6.72 7.99
CA THR A 61 -4.88 5.34 8.45
C THR A 61 -5.99 4.86 9.36
N ALA A 62 -6.31 3.55 9.25
CA ALA A 62 -6.98 2.75 10.26
C ALA A 62 -6.04 1.60 10.64
N ILE A 63 -5.49 1.66 11.84
CA ILE A 63 -4.51 0.67 12.33
C ILE A 63 -5.25 -0.57 12.78
N THR A 64 -4.91 -1.73 12.21
CA THR A 64 -5.56 -3.02 12.48
C THR A 64 -4.88 -3.82 13.60
N ALA A 65 -3.55 -3.69 13.70
CA ALA A 65 -2.74 -4.27 14.76
C ALA A 65 -1.46 -3.45 14.96
N VAL A 66 -0.86 -3.54 16.13
CA VAL A 66 0.44 -2.94 16.43
C VAL A 66 1.47 -4.05 16.60
N THR A 67 2.64 -3.94 15.97
CA THR A 67 3.71 -4.92 16.13
C THR A 67 4.90 -4.35 16.91
N ALA A 68 5.55 -5.21 17.69
CA ALA A 68 6.92 -5.02 18.12
C ALA A 68 7.83 -5.71 17.09
N GLN A 69 8.39 -4.93 16.18
CA GLN A 69 9.09 -5.44 15.01
C GLN A 69 10.33 -4.59 14.71
N ASN A 70 11.36 -5.23 14.18
CA ASN A 70 12.56 -4.60 13.63
C ASN A 70 13.04 -5.35 12.38
N THR A 71 14.24 -5.05 11.89
CA THR A 71 14.81 -5.68 10.68
C THR A 71 15.09 -7.17 10.82
N LYS A 72 15.15 -7.72 12.05
CA LYS A 72 15.41 -9.14 12.33
C LYS A 72 14.14 -9.98 12.40
N GLY A 73 12.98 -9.38 12.74
CA GLY A 73 11.71 -10.12 12.83
C GLY A 73 10.61 -9.41 13.59
N VAL A 74 9.50 -10.13 13.74
CA VAL A 74 8.32 -9.75 14.52
C VAL A 74 8.40 -10.44 15.88
N PHE A 75 8.44 -9.67 16.97
CA PHE A 75 8.58 -10.15 18.36
C PHE A 75 7.27 -10.15 19.11
N GLY A 76 6.26 -9.44 18.61
CA GLY A 76 4.93 -9.39 19.21
C GLY A 76 3.94 -8.70 18.30
N VAL A 77 2.68 -9.10 18.41
CA VAL A 77 1.53 -8.52 17.72
C VAL A 77 0.47 -8.21 18.76
N PHE A 78 -0.05 -7.00 18.76
CA PHE A 78 -1.17 -6.59 19.59
C PHE A 78 -2.34 -6.16 18.71
N ASP A 79 -3.46 -6.85 18.83
CA ASP A 79 -4.66 -6.58 18.05
C ASP A 79 -5.37 -5.33 18.54
N ILE A 80 -5.79 -4.49 17.61
CA ILE A 80 -6.70 -3.38 17.91
C ILE A 80 -8.14 -3.94 17.99
N PRO A 81 -8.95 -3.56 19.00
CA PRO A 81 -10.34 -3.99 19.08
C PRO A 81 -11.14 -3.64 17.83
N ILE A 82 -11.94 -4.58 17.32
CA ILE A 82 -12.71 -4.45 16.07
C ILE A 82 -13.56 -3.17 16.05
N ALA A 83 -14.27 -2.90 17.15
CA ALA A 83 -15.08 -1.68 17.27
C ALA A 83 -14.25 -0.39 17.09
N PHE A 84 -12.99 -0.40 17.55
CA PHE A 84 -12.11 0.75 17.40
C PHE A 84 -11.51 0.85 15.98
N ILE A 85 -11.26 -0.28 15.31
CA ILE A 85 -10.88 -0.29 13.89
C ILE A 85 -12.01 0.32 13.05
N ARG A 86 -13.26 -0.12 13.28
CA ARG A 86 -14.42 0.45 12.62
C ARG A 86 -14.53 1.96 12.88
N GLN A 87 -14.37 2.39 14.13
CA GLN A 87 -14.42 3.80 14.48
C GLN A 87 -13.36 4.63 13.75
N GLN A 88 -12.10 4.15 13.64
CA GLN A 88 -11.05 4.81 12.87
C GLN A 88 -11.47 5.00 11.40
N ILE A 89 -12.02 3.97 10.77
CA ILE A 89 -12.48 4.04 9.37
C ILE A 89 -13.61 5.06 9.23
N THR A 90 -14.63 4.95 10.09
CA THR A 90 -15.83 5.79 10.04
C THR A 90 -15.49 7.28 10.16
N VAL A 91 -14.74 7.68 11.20
CA VAL A 91 -14.43 9.10 11.43
C VAL A 91 -13.58 9.71 10.31
N VAL A 92 -12.71 8.92 9.69
CA VAL A 92 -11.92 9.38 8.54
C VAL A 92 -12.80 9.54 7.31
N LEU A 93 -13.67 8.57 7.02
CA LEU A 93 -14.54 8.61 5.83
C LEU A 93 -15.61 9.70 5.94
N GLU A 94 -16.13 9.97 7.12
CA GLU A 94 -17.15 11.00 7.36
C GLU A 94 -16.62 12.43 7.21
N ASP A 95 -15.36 12.72 7.56
CA ASP A 95 -14.78 14.05 7.56
C ASP A 95 -13.83 14.27 6.38
N ILE A 96 -12.78 13.47 6.29
CA ILE A 96 -11.73 13.61 5.26
C ILE A 96 -12.17 12.97 3.95
N GLY A 97 -12.82 11.79 4.04
CA GLY A 97 -13.12 10.92 2.92
C GLY A 97 -11.87 10.20 2.39
N ALA A 98 -12.09 9.34 1.39
CA ALA A 98 -11.03 8.65 0.67
C ALA A 98 -11.40 8.47 -0.80
N ASP A 99 -10.42 8.52 -1.70
CA ASP A 99 -10.57 8.20 -3.11
C ASP A 99 -10.20 6.73 -3.36
N VAL A 100 -9.28 6.21 -2.52
CA VAL A 100 -8.85 4.81 -2.51
C VAL A 100 -8.73 4.31 -1.07
N ILE A 101 -9.19 3.08 -0.81
CA ILE A 101 -8.80 2.31 0.37
C ILE A 101 -7.72 1.33 -0.06
N LYS A 102 -6.59 1.31 0.67
CA LYS A 102 -5.53 0.30 0.52
C LYS A 102 -5.53 -0.60 1.75
N THR A 103 -5.63 -1.90 1.54
CA THR A 103 -5.47 -2.86 2.63
C THR A 103 -4.09 -3.50 2.63
N GLY A 104 -3.54 -3.73 3.82
CA GLY A 104 -2.32 -4.51 4.03
C GLY A 104 -2.58 -5.66 5.00
N MET A 105 -1.77 -5.80 6.06
CA MET A 105 -1.98 -6.81 7.10
C MET A 105 -3.30 -6.58 7.85
N LEU A 106 -4.25 -7.50 7.70
CA LEU A 106 -5.56 -7.46 8.37
C LEU A 106 -5.68 -8.49 9.51
N HIS A 107 -4.80 -9.48 9.56
CA HIS A 107 -4.62 -10.48 10.60
C HIS A 107 -5.79 -11.47 10.80
N LYS A 108 -7.05 -10.99 10.94
CA LYS A 108 -8.23 -11.79 11.30
C LYS A 108 -9.40 -11.57 10.34
N ALA A 109 -10.28 -12.57 10.26
CA ALA A 109 -11.50 -12.50 9.43
C ALA A 109 -12.42 -11.35 9.84
N GLU A 110 -12.56 -11.08 11.14
CA GLU A 110 -13.42 -9.99 11.64
C GLU A 110 -12.93 -8.61 11.20
N VAL A 111 -11.60 -8.41 11.10
CA VAL A 111 -11.03 -7.16 10.57
C VAL A 111 -11.34 -7.02 9.08
N ILE A 112 -11.21 -8.11 8.32
CA ILE A 112 -11.54 -8.14 6.89
C ILE A 112 -13.01 -7.75 6.66
N MET A 113 -13.93 -8.36 7.40
CA MET A 113 -15.36 -8.05 7.33
C MET A 113 -15.64 -6.59 7.69
N THR A 114 -15.00 -6.06 8.75
CA THR A 114 -15.16 -4.66 9.15
C THR A 114 -14.75 -3.67 8.06
N VAL A 115 -13.65 -3.94 7.35
CA VAL A 115 -13.21 -3.11 6.21
C VAL A 115 -14.18 -3.24 5.04
N ALA A 116 -14.66 -4.46 4.74
CA ALA A 116 -15.60 -4.71 3.65
C ALA A 116 -16.95 -4.01 3.89
N GLU A 117 -17.49 -4.09 5.11
CA GLU A 117 -18.71 -3.40 5.51
C GLU A 117 -18.58 -1.88 5.35
N ALA A 118 -17.45 -1.30 5.78
CA ALA A 118 -17.21 0.13 5.63
C ALA A 118 -17.17 0.56 4.15
N LEU A 119 -16.64 -0.28 3.24
CA LEU A 119 -16.69 -0.05 1.80
C LEU A 119 -18.12 -0.08 1.24
N GLU A 120 -18.92 -1.05 1.68
CA GLU A 120 -20.31 -1.19 1.26
C GLU A 120 -21.16 0.01 1.67
N GLU A 121 -20.97 0.53 2.88
CA GLU A 121 -21.64 1.73 3.38
C GLU A 121 -21.36 2.97 2.52
N GLN A 122 -20.20 3.04 1.86
CA GLN A 122 -19.85 4.09 0.91
C GLN A 122 -20.43 3.85 -0.51
N GLY A 123 -21.19 2.78 -0.72
CA GLY A 123 -21.82 2.46 -1.99
C GLY A 123 -20.83 2.18 -3.12
N ASN A 124 -19.70 1.54 -2.81
CA ASN A 124 -18.62 1.17 -3.75
C ASN A 124 -18.07 2.35 -4.59
N LYS A 125 -18.10 3.56 -4.05
CA LYS A 125 -17.58 4.77 -4.72
C LYS A 125 -16.09 4.95 -4.53
N ILE A 126 -15.50 4.22 -3.57
CA ILE A 126 -14.08 4.28 -3.21
C ILE A 126 -13.39 3.09 -3.87
N SER A 127 -12.31 3.34 -4.61
CA SER A 127 -11.50 2.28 -5.19
C SER A 127 -10.78 1.45 -4.12
N LEU A 128 -10.58 0.16 -4.36
CA LEU A 128 -9.95 -0.77 -3.42
C LEU A 128 -8.68 -1.38 -4.00
N VAL A 129 -7.55 -1.17 -3.32
CA VAL A 129 -6.27 -1.86 -3.58
C VAL A 129 -5.99 -2.85 -2.46
N VAL A 130 -5.96 -4.14 -2.78
CA VAL A 130 -5.73 -5.23 -1.83
C VAL A 130 -4.30 -5.76 -1.96
N ASP A 131 -3.47 -5.53 -0.94
CA ASP A 131 -2.21 -6.26 -0.76
C ASP A 131 -2.48 -7.42 0.20
N PRO A 132 -2.52 -8.68 -0.30
CA PRO A 132 -2.99 -9.82 0.47
C PRO A 132 -1.89 -10.37 1.39
N VAL A 133 -1.41 -9.53 2.31
CA VAL A 133 -0.27 -9.83 3.19
C VAL A 133 -0.59 -11.02 4.09
N MET A 134 0.13 -12.14 3.90
CA MET A 134 -0.03 -13.38 4.67
C MET A 134 1.13 -13.67 5.59
N VAL A 135 2.36 -13.31 5.19
CA VAL A 135 3.59 -13.64 5.92
C VAL A 135 4.54 -12.45 5.95
N ALA A 136 5.15 -12.21 7.11
CA ALA A 136 6.20 -11.20 7.25
C ALA A 136 7.51 -11.64 6.55
N LYS A 137 8.40 -10.69 6.23
CA LYS A 137 9.75 -10.95 5.64
C LYS A 137 10.58 -11.80 6.61
N GLY A 138 10.35 -12.37 7.54
CA GLY A 138 11.03 -13.30 8.45
C GLY A 138 10.27 -14.62 8.61
N GLY A 139 9.25 -14.88 7.78
CA GLY A 139 8.47 -16.13 7.83
C GLY A 139 7.38 -16.17 8.90
N HIS A 140 7.18 -15.09 9.69
CA HIS A 140 6.11 -15.03 10.68
C HIS A 140 4.74 -14.90 10.00
N SER A 141 3.79 -15.79 10.33
CA SER A 141 2.41 -15.73 9.82
C SER A 141 1.71 -14.47 10.33
N LEU A 142 1.21 -13.66 9.40
CA LEU A 142 0.49 -12.41 9.67
C LEU A 142 -1.02 -12.51 9.42
N LEU A 143 -1.47 -13.52 8.69
CA LEU A 143 -2.88 -13.78 8.42
C LEU A 143 -3.26 -15.15 9.01
N GLN A 144 -4.35 -15.22 9.76
CA GLN A 144 -4.88 -16.47 10.26
C GLN A 144 -5.46 -17.29 9.11
N THR A 145 -5.32 -18.62 9.17
CA THR A 145 -5.76 -19.52 8.08
C THR A 145 -7.25 -19.38 7.78
N ASN A 146 -8.08 -19.21 8.81
CA ASN A 146 -9.53 -19.01 8.67
C ASN A 146 -9.91 -17.64 8.07
N ALA A 147 -8.97 -16.71 7.95
CA ALA A 147 -9.20 -15.39 7.36
C ALA A 147 -9.00 -15.38 5.83
N ILE A 148 -8.42 -16.44 5.25
CA ILE A 148 -8.19 -16.51 3.79
C ILE A 148 -9.51 -16.53 3.01
N ASP A 149 -10.49 -17.29 3.49
CA ASP A 149 -11.81 -17.37 2.84
C ASP A 149 -12.54 -16.03 2.93
N ALA A 150 -12.50 -15.36 4.09
CA ALA A 150 -13.05 -14.02 4.24
C ALA A 150 -12.32 -13.00 3.31
N LEU A 151 -10.99 -13.11 3.16
CA LEU A 151 -10.24 -12.25 2.24
C LEU A 151 -10.72 -12.43 0.79
N LYS A 152 -10.96 -13.68 0.36
CA LYS A 152 -11.46 -13.99 -0.98
C LYS A 152 -12.89 -13.46 -1.20
N SER A 153 -13.80 -13.76 -0.27
CA SER A 153 -15.24 -13.46 -0.42
C SER A 153 -15.57 -11.99 -0.21
N GLU A 154 -14.85 -11.29 0.68
CA GLU A 154 -15.25 -9.94 1.11
C GLU A 154 -14.44 -8.81 0.48
N LEU A 155 -13.15 -9.02 0.18
CA LEU A 155 -12.28 -7.96 -0.34
C LEU A 155 -11.75 -8.25 -1.74
N ILE A 156 -11.23 -9.45 -2.02
CA ILE A 156 -10.66 -9.76 -3.34
C ILE A 156 -11.72 -9.62 -4.43
N CYS A 157 -12.92 -10.13 -4.20
CA CYS A 157 -14.02 -10.04 -5.17
C CYS A 157 -14.44 -8.60 -5.53
N LYS A 158 -14.11 -7.62 -4.68
CA LYS A 158 -14.44 -6.19 -4.84
C LYS A 158 -13.24 -5.33 -5.23
N ALA A 159 -12.03 -5.91 -5.31
CA ALA A 159 -10.80 -5.15 -5.51
C ALA A 159 -10.73 -4.53 -6.92
N ASP A 160 -10.29 -3.27 -7.00
CA ASP A 160 -9.84 -2.68 -8.26
C ASP A 160 -8.49 -3.25 -8.67
N VAL A 161 -7.59 -3.45 -7.69
CA VAL A 161 -6.29 -4.09 -7.91
C VAL A 161 -5.95 -5.01 -6.75
N LEU A 162 -5.62 -6.26 -7.08
CA LEU A 162 -5.04 -7.24 -6.17
C LEU A 162 -3.54 -7.39 -6.47
N THR A 163 -2.67 -7.36 -5.44
CA THR A 163 -1.21 -7.36 -5.64
C THR A 163 -0.49 -8.52 -4.93
N PRO A 164 -0.76 -9.81 -5.23
CA PRO A 164 -0.11 -10.92 -4.57
C PRO A 164 1.34 -11.10 -5.04
N ASN A 165 2.21 -11.53 -4.13
CA ASN A 165 3.46 -12.19 -4.50
C ASN A 165 3.18 -13.67 -4.85
N ILE A 166 4.22 -14.41 -5.32
CA ILE A 166 4.06 -15.80 -5.73
C ILE A 166 3.52 -16.68 -4.60
N PRO A 167 4.10 -16.71 -3.37
CA PRO A 167 3.54 -17.49 -2.27
C PRO A 167 2.08 -17.15 -1.93
N GLU A 168 1.72 -15.87 -1.97
CA GLU A 168 0.34 -15.42 -1.73
C GLU A 168 -0.60 -15.88 -2.85
N ALA A 169 -0.16 -15.81 -4.12
CA ALA A 169 -0.93 -16.29 -5.26
C ALA A 169 -1.12 -17.83 -5.19
N GLU A 170 -0.11 -18.58 -4.81
CA GLU A 170 -0.20 -20.04 -4.60
C GLU A 170 -1.24 -20.40 -3.53
N VAL A 171 -1.22 -19.69 -2.38
CA VAL A 171 -2.21 -19.92 -1.32
C VAL A 171 -3.63 -19.56 -1.79
N LEU A 172 -3.79 -18.47 -2.51
CA LEU A 172 -5.10 -18.01 -2.99
C LEU A 172 -5.67 -18.93 -4.07
N THR A 173 -4.84 -19.46 -4.98
CA THR A 173 -5.28 -20.28 -6.11
C THR A 173 -5.24 -21.77 -5.84
N GLY A 174 -4.42 -22.23 -4.87
CA GLY A 174 -4.13 -23.65 -4.63
C GLY A 174 -3.23 -24.26 -5.70
N THR A 175 -2.53 -23.45 -6.51
CA THR A 175 -1.66 -23.90 -7.60
C THR A 175 -0.20 -23.56 -7.32
N GLN A 176 0.73 -24.40 -7.77
CA GLN A 176 2.16 -24.11 -7.69
C GLN A 176 2.59 -23.17 -8.82
N ILE A 177 3.47 -22.23 -8.52
CA ILE A 177 3.96 -21.20 -9.46
C ILE A 177 5.49 -21.27 -9.51
N THR A 178 6.02 -21.79 -10.60
CA THR A 178 7.48 -21.95 -10.82
C THR A 178 7.97 -21.24 -12.06
N THR A 179 7.08 -20.85 -12.95
CA THR A 179 7.37 -20.17 -14.21
C THR A 179 6.49 -18.93 -14.42
N VAL A 180 6.89 -18.09 -15.37
CA VAL A 180 6.09 -16.94 -15.81
C VAL A 180 4.73 -17.38 -16.37
N ASP A 181 4.66 -18.55 -17.04
CA ASP A 181 3.39 -19.10 -17.53
C ASP A 181 2.48 -19.57 -16.39
N ASP A 182 3.06 -20.09 -15.29
CA ASP A 182 2.29 -20.40 -14.08
C ASP A 182 1.72 -19.11 -13.45
N MET A 183 2.51 -18.02 -13.45
CA MET A 183 2.02 -16.72 -12.99
C MET A 183 0.80 -16.24 -13.80
N ARG A 184 0.82 -16.41 -15.14
CA ARG A 184 -0.34 -16.08 -15.99
C ARG A 184 -1.57 -16.87 -15.61
N ARG A 185 -1.44 -18.20 -15.52
CA ARG A 185 -2.53 -19.10 -15.12
C ARG A 185 -3.10 -18.75 -13.74
N ALA A 186 -2.22 -18.49 -12.77
CA ALA A 186 -2.64 -18.08 -11.44
C ALA A 186 -3.35 -16.71 -11.47
N GLY A 187 -2.86 -15.76 -12.28
CA GLY A 187 -3.49 -14.46 -12.47
C GLY A 187 -4.89 -14.54 -13.08
N GLU A 188 -5.11 -15.41 -14.05
CA GLU A 188 -6.43 -15.69 -14.62
C GLU A 188 -7.38 -16.28 -13.57
N LEU A 189 -6.90 -17.24 -12.76
CA LEU A 189 -7.70 -17.79 -11.66
C LEU A 189 -8.08 -16.72 -10.64
N LEU A 190 -7.15 -15.82 -10.31
CA LEU A 190 -7.41 -14.71 -9.39
C LEU A 190 -8.38 -13.68 -9.99
N LEU A 191 -8.27 -13.35 -11.28
CA LEU A 191 -9.23 -12.48 -11.97
C LEU A 191 -10.66 -13.03 -11.93
N ASN A 192 -10.79 -14.35 -12.06
CA ASN A 192 -12.11 -15.02 -11.97
C ASN A 192 -12.73 -14.96 -10.56
N MET A 193 -11.97 -14.57 -9.54
CA MET A 193 -12.51 -14.30 -8.19
C MET A 193 -13.17 -12.91 -8.08
N GLY A 194 -13.05 -12.03 -9.10
CA GLY A 194 -13.78 -10.77 -9.19
C GLY A 194 -12.99 -9.48 -9.26
N PRO A 195 -11.68 -9.40 -8.92
CA PRO A 195 -10.94 -8.15 -8.99
C PRO A 195 -10.86 -7.63 -10.44
N LYS A 196 -10.79 -6.30 -10.61
CA LYS A 196 -10.69 -5.69 -11.96
C LYS A 196 -9.30 -5.89 -12.58
N ALA A 197 -8.28 -5.99 -11.74
CA ALA A 197 -6.91 -6.27 -12.16
C ALA A 197 -6.14 -7.05 -11.08
N VAL A 198 -5.19 -7.87 -11.50
CA VAL A 198 -4.28 -8.64 -10.64
C VAL A 198 -2.84 -8.36 -11.08
N LEU A 199 -2.01 -7.88 -10.16
CA LEU A 199 -0.57 -7.72 -10.33
C LEU A 199 0.16 -8.82 -9.57
N ILE A 200 0.61 -9.87 -10.25
CA ILE A 200 1.45 -10.91 -9.65
C ILE A 200 2.91 -10.45 -9.64
N LYS A 201 3.49 -10.40 -8.45
CA LYS A 201 4.87 -9.96 -8.19
C LYS A 201 5.83 -11.14 -8.33
N GLY A 202 6.69 -11.14 -9.37
CA GLY A 202 7.59 -12.24 -9.69
C GLY A 202 8.90 -12.29 -8.91
N GLY A 203 9.07 -11.47 -7.89
CA GLY A 203 10.31 -11.37 -7.11
C GLY A 203 10.80 -12.65 -6.41
N HIS A 204 10.01 -13.71 -6.40
CA HIS A 204 10.35 -15.01 -5.80
C HIS A 204 10.87 -16.04 -6.83
N LEU A 205 10.77 -15.77 -8.14
CA LEU A 205 11.44 -16.59 -9.14
C LEU A 205 12.96 -16.35 -9.05
N SER A 206 13.75 -17.38 -9.33
CA SER A 206 15.21 -17.36 -9.22
C SER A 206 15.93 -16.78 -10.46
N GLU A 207 15.28 -15.88 -11.19
CA GLU A 207 15.83 -15.29 -12.41
C GLU A 207 16.51 -13.94 -12.12
N ASP A 208 17.53 -13.58 -12.92
CA ASP A 208 18.23 -12.30 -12.84
C ASP A 208 17.34 -11.12 -13.24
N ILE A 209 16.27 -11.40 -13.99
CA ILE A 209 15.25 -10.44 -14.39
C ILE A 209 13.97 -10.70 -13.58
N LEU A 210 13.56 -9.71 -12.82
CA LEU A 210 12.28 -9.74 -12.13
C LEU A 210 11.16 -9.44 -13.12
N THR A 211 10.21 -10.36 -13.22
CA THR A 211 9.03 -10.21 -14.09
C THR A 211 7.77 -10.12 -13.25
N ASP A 212 7.05 -8.99 -13.33
CA ASP A 212 5.72 -8.84 -12.76
C ASP A 212 4.69 -8.82 -13.89
N ILE A 213 3.52 -9.44 -13.66
CA ILE A 213 2.45 -9.55 -14.65
C ILE A 213 1.20 -8.87 -14.11
N LEU A 214 0.72 -7.86 -14.83
CA LEU A 214 -0.58 -7.23 -14.61
C LEU A 214 -1.58 -7.82 -15.59
N LEU A 215 -2.59 -8.51 -15.06
CA LEU A 215 -3.72 -9.00 -15.84
C LEU A 215 -4.98 -8.19 -15.50
N SER A 216 -5.79 -7.90 -16.51
CA SER A 216 -7.06 -7.22 -16.37
C SER A 216 -8.00 -7.62 -17.51
N GLN A 217 -9.25 -7.18 -17.46
CA GLN A 217 -10.18 -7.38 -18.60
C GLN A 217 -9.70 -6.70 -19.90
N SER A 218 -8.83 -5.70 -19.82
CA SER A 218 -8.24 -5.03 -20.99
C SER A 218 -7.03 -5.75 -21.58
N GLY A 219 -6.59 -6.84 -20.97
CA GLY A 219 -5.46 -7.65 -21.41
C GLY A 219 -4.34 -7.76 -20.37
N GLU A 220 -3.19 -8.26 -20.83
CA GLU A 220 -1.97 -8.47 -20.04
C GLU A 220 -0.94 -7.37 -20.32
N LYS A 221 -0.23 -6.95 -19.26
CA LYS A 221 0.98 -6.14 -19.37
C LYS A 221 2.09 -6.77 -18.51
N THR A 222 3.20 -7.07 -19.13
CA THR A 222 4.39 -7.61 -18.47
C THR A 222 5.38 -6.47 -18.18
N TYR A 223 5.92 -6.46 -16.98
CA TYR A 223 6.95 -5.51 -16.56
C TYR A 223 8.20 -6.28 -16.15
N SER A 224 9.35 -5.84 -16.64
CA SER A 224 10.64 -6.45 -16.31
C SER A 224 11.60 -5.40 -15.74
N SER A 225 12.45 -5.84 -14.83
CA SER A 225 13.55 -5.04 -14.27
C SER A 225 14.68 -5.96 -13.82
N PRO A 226 15.94 -5.49 -13.79
CA PRO A 226 17.02 -6.27 -13.23
C PRO A 226 16.77 -6.53 -11.74
N ARG A 227 17.23 -7.68 -11.25
CA ARG A 227 17.25 -7.98 -9.81
C ARG A 227 18.36 -7.16 -9.15
N LEU A 228 18.03 -6.48 -8.07
CA LEU A 228 19.02 -5.79 -7.24
C LEU A 228 19.54 -6.76 -6.16
N GLU A 229 20.84 -6.93 -6.10
CA GLU A 229 21.48 -7.74 -5.07
C GLU A 229 21.54 -6.96 -3.74
N THR A 230 20.50 -7.11 -2.94
CA THR A 230 20.40 -6.47 -1.64
C THR A 230 19.51 -7.25 -0.67
N VAL A 231 19.83 -7.17 0.61
CA VAL A 231 18.98 -7.68 1.70
C VAL A 231 17.92 -6.67 2.15
N HIS A 232 18.07 -5.40 1.73
CA HIS A 232 17.23 -4.28 2.17
C HIS A 232 15.95 -4.19 1.31
N THR A 233 15.06 -5.15 1.48
CA THR A 233 13.81 -5.28 0.71
C THR A 233 12.56 -5.30 1.59
N HIS A 234 12.70 -4.93 2.88
CA HIS A 234 11.57 -4.91 3.82
C HIS A 234 10.57 -3.82 3.46
N GLY A 235 9.31 -4.19 3.31
CA GLY A 235 8.23 -3.28 2.92
C GLY A 235 8.04 -3.06 1.42
N THR A 236 8.75 -3.78 0.56
CA THR A 236 8.60 -3.70 -0.91
C THR A 236 7.16 -3.89 -1.36
N GLY A 237 6.45 -4.92 -0.87
CA GLY A 237 5.04 -5.20 -1.21
C GLY A 237 4.12 -4.06 -0.76
N CYS A 238 4.21 -3.66 0.51
CA CYS A 238 3.44 -2.56 1.07
C CYS A 238 3.63 -1.26 0.27
N SER A 239 4.89 -0.90 -0.03
CA SER A 239 5.22 0.30 -0.81
C SER A 239 4.68 0.22 -2.24
N LEU A 240 4.75 -0.93 -2.91
CA LEU A 240 4.22 -1.10 -4.25
C LEU A 240 2.70 -0.90 -4.29
N ALA A 241 1.96 -1.57 -3.41
CA ALA A 241 0.51 -1.45 -3.33
C ALA A 241 0.07 -0.01 -2.99
N SER A 242 0.78 0.64 -2.06
CA SER A 242 0.51 2.04 -1.68
C SER A 242 0.85 3.05 -2.76
N ALA A 243 1.89 2.80 -3.56
CA ALA A 243 2.23 3.62 -4.72
C ALA A 243 1.16 3.49 -5.83
N ILE A 244 0.63 2.27 -6.06
CA ILE A 244 -0.51 2.05 -6.96
C ILE A 244 -1.74 2.79 -6.46
N ALA A 245 -2.06 2.65 -5.17
CA ALA A 245 -3.20 3.33 -4.53
C ALA A 245 -3.10 4.86 -4.68
N ALA A 246 -1.92 5.45 -4.44
CA ALA A 246 -1.67 6.87 -4.66
C ALA A 246 -1.91 7.28 -6.11
N GLY A 247 -1.48 6.46 -7.09
CA GLY A 247 -1.71 6.71 -8.51
C GLY A 247 -3.19 6.72 -8.89
N ILE A 248 -3.94 5.73 -8.41
CA ILE A 248 -5.37 5.62 -8.65
C ILE A 248 -6.11 6.79 -7.99
N ALA A 249 -5.77 7.12 -6.73
CA ALA A 249 -6.34 8.28 -6.03
C ALA A 249 -6.10 9.60 -6.77
N GLN A 250 -5.03 9.70 -7.55
CA GLN A 250 -4.68 10.83 -8.41
C GLN A 250 -5.33 10.79 -9.80
N GLY A 251 -6.19 9.79 -10.06
CA GLY A 251 -6.91 9.62 -11.34
C GLY A 251 -6.10 8.91 -12.43
N GLN A 252 -4.98 8.28 -12.11
CA GLN A 252 -4.22 7.50 -13.10
C GLN A 252 -4.93 6.17 -13.41
N LYS A 253 -4.75 5.68 -14.65
CA LYS A 253 -5.14 4.32 -15.01
C LYS A 253 -4.28 3.31 -14.25
N ILE A 254 -4.80 2.10 -14.02
CA ILE A 254 -4.14 1.05 -13.25
C ILE A 254 -2.76 0.70 -13.82
N ASP A 255 -2.63 0.57 -15.14
CA ASP A 255 -1.36 0.27 -15.80
C ASP A 255 -0.30 1.37 -15.59
N THR A 256 -0.69 2.63 -15.72
CA THR A 256 0.17 3.79 -15.49
C THR A 256 0.57 3.91 -14.02
N ALA A 257 -0.38 3.71 -13.11
CA ALA A 257 -0.13 3.70 -11.68
C ALA A 257 0.84 2.56 -11.30
N THR A 258 0.68 1.37 -11.89
CA THR A 258 1.55 0.21 -11.67
C THR A 258 2.98 0.48 -12.18
N GLU A 259 3.13 1.04 -13.38
CA GLU A 259 4.44 1.38 -13.95
C GLU A 259 5.19 2.39 -13.08
N ARG A 260 4.50 3.46 -12.66
CA ARG A 260 5.06 4.46 -11.72
C ARG A 260 5.43 3.83 -10.38
N ALA A 261 4.58 2.97 -9.84
CA ALA A 261 4.81 2.32 -8.56
C ALA A 261 6.05 1.40 -8.59
N ARG A 262 6.22 0.63 -9.68
CA ARG A 262 7.40 -0.22 -9.87
C ARG A 262 8.68 0.60 -9.94
N LYS A 263 8.67 1.70 -10.70
CA LYS A 263 9.82 2.63 -10.76
C LYS A 263 10.15 3.19 -9.38
N TYR A 264 9.15 3.68 -8.65
CA TYR A 264 9.32 4.20 -7.29
C TYR A 264 9.97 3.17 -6.37
N VAL A 265 9.47 1.94 -6.37
CA VAL A 265 9.99 0.86 -5.52
C VAL A 265 11.40 0.45 -5.92
N PHE A 266 11.69 0.36 -7.22
CA PHE A 266 13.02 0.06 -7.72
C PHE A 266 14.04 1.10 -7.24
N ASP A 267 13.75 2.39 -7.42
CA ASP A 267 14.59 3.50 -6.97
C ASP A 267 14.75 3.49 -5.44
N ALA A 268 13.68 3.17 -4.69
CA ALA A 268 13.70 3.08 -3.23
C ALA A 268 14.56 1.91 -2.71
N ILE A 269 14.61 0.78 -3.43
CA ILE A 269 15.49 -0.36 -3.12
C ILE A 269 16.94 -0.02 -3.45
N SER A 270 17.19 0.54 -4.64
CA SER A 270 18.54 0.85 -5.11
C SER A 270 19.27 1.87 -4.23
N THR A 271 18.51 2.72 -3.55
CA THR A 271 19.01 3.76 -2.63
C THR A 271 18.75 3.45 -1.16
N ALA A 272 18.49 2.18 -0.82
CA ALA A 272 18.19 1.77 0.55
C ALA A 272 19.30 2.20 1.54
N PRO A 273 18.94 2.74 2.73
CA PRO A 273 19.91 3.37 3.63
C PRO A 273 20.77 2.37 4.42
N GLY A 274 20.58 1.06 4.26
CA GLY A 274 21.36 0.03 4.95
C GLY A 274 21.14 -0.05 6.46
N LEU A 275 19.94 0.31 6.95
CA LEU A 275 19.64 0.33 8.37
C LEU A 275 19.32 -1.07 8.91
N GLY A 276 19.83 -1.38 10.09
CA GLY A 276 19.60 -2.62 10.82
C GLY A 276 20.50 -3.77 10.35
N GLU A 277 20.48 -4.88 11.07
CA GLU A 277 21.33 -6.06 10.83
C GLU A 277 20.61 -7.18 10.08
N GLY A 278 19.32 -7.02 9.81
CA GLY A 278 18.49 -7.97 9.08
C GLY A 278 18.00 -7.40 7.75
N HIS A 279 16.75 -7.70 7.38
CA HIS A 279 16.13 -7.11 6.20
C HIS A 279 15.82 -5.64 6.44
N GLY A 280 16.66 -4.73 5.92
CA GLY A 280 16.52 -3.29 6.11
C GLY A 280 15.40 -2.67 5.28
N PRO A 281 14.96 -1.45 5.67
CA PRO A 281 13.90 -0.73 4.97
C PRO A 281 14.37 -0.11 3.65
N LEU A 282 13.40 0.23 2.81
CA LEU A 282 13.59 1.01 1.58
C LEU A 282 13.88 2.49 1.89
N ASN A 283 14.48 3.20 0.95
CA ASN A 283 14.54 4.66 0.97
C ASN A 283 13.26 5.29 0.42
N HIS A 284 12.23 5.41 1.24
CA HIS A 284 10.96 6.02 0.82
C HIS A 284 11.07 7.52 0.49
N ALA A 285 12.14 8.18 0.96
CA ALA A 285 12.33 9.62 0.78
C ALA A 285 13.08 9.98 -0.50
N HIS A 286 13.53 9.00 -1.30
CA HIS A 286 14.34 9.25 -2.50
C HIS A 286 13.75 10.31 -3.46
N PRO A 287 12.42 10.47 -3.66
CA PRO A 287 11.92 11.52 -4.56
C PRO A 287 11.96 12.93 -3.97
N LEU A 288 12.15 13.03 -2.64
CA LEU A 288 12.13 14.29 -1.89
C LEU A 288 13.54 14.88 -1.72
N VAL A 289 14.57 14.07 -1.85
CA VAL A 289 15.98 14.49 -1.73
C VAL A 289 16.44 14.87 -3.13
N LYS A 290 16.67 16.16 -3.37
CA LYS A 290 17.38 16.65 -4.56
C LYS A 290 18.87 16.54 -4.26
N GLU A 291 19.61 15.80 -5.07
CA GLU A 291 21.06 15.85 -5.09
C GLU A 291 21.58 17.24 -5.47
#